data_0a54eaf3420b53ec2b50d5ef5bf6bedc
#
_entry.id   0a54eaf3420b53ec2b50d5ef5bf6bedc
#
_cell.length_a   1.000
_cell.length_b   1.000
_cell.length_c   1.000
_cell.angle_alpha   90.00
_cell.angle_beta   90.00
_cell.angle_gamma   90.00
#
_symmetry.space_group_name_H-M   'P 1'
#
loop_
_entity.id
_entity.type
_entity.pdbx_description
1 polymer ?
#
loop_
_entity_poly.entity_id
_entity_poly.type
_entity_poly.pdbx_seq_one_letter_code
_entity_poly.pdbx_strand_id
1 'polypeptide(L)'
;MSVRVSTSSLAAAVAECGGIGTIGGSGIPIDELQEDIRKAKRMTRGIVAVNVMFAIKQFMETVKASIDAGVDMIVTGAGFSRDVFKVGKDHDVPIVSIVSSPEFGKLAERSGADAIVVEAKEAGGHLGTDRPLRDLFPEVRKVVKKVPLIAAGGITDGYEIAEMMGKYGADGVQMATRFVLTKECDVSDAFKQTYLHARKEDIVLVDSPVGLPGRAIRNRFLDRFFSGGDVYDGVCRRGCLKKCSHSFCIIDRLDMSQGGDVEEGLVFSGENVWRIKDIPSVKELVDRLVVEAESVYAPAPAPA
;
A
#
# COMPACT_ATOMS: atom_id res chain seq x y z
N MET A 1 -1.36 1.58 2.29
CA MET A 1 -1.05 3.02 2.20
C MET A 1 -0.57 3.51 3.56
N SER A 2 -0.03 4.73 3.64
CA SER A 2 0.54 5.26 4.88
C SER A 2 -0.53 5.65 5.92
N VAL A 3 -0.09 6.18 7.05
CA VAL A 3 -0.93 6.57 8.20
C VAL A 3 -2.10 7.45 7.73
N ARG A 4 -3.33 7.06 8.05
CA ARG A 4 -4.59 7.78 7.75
C ARG A 4 -4.82 8.20 6.28
N VAL A 5 -4.15 7.56 5.33
CA VAL A 5 -4.38 7.81 3.88
C VAL A 5 -5.48 6.89 3.34
N SER A 6 -5.45 5.60 3.68
CA SER A 6 -6.56 4.69 3.37
C SER A 6 -7.35 4.39 4.63
N THR A 7 -8.48 5.04 4.76
CA THR A 7 -9.44 4.93 5.85
C THR A 7 -10.66 4.14 5.43
N SER A 8 -11.66 4.07 6.30
CA SER A 8 -12.95 3.41 6.04
C SER A 8 -13.63 3.88 4.76
N SER A 9 -13.59 5.20 4.47
CA SER A 9 -14.27 5.78 3.30
C SER A 9 -13.72 5.21 2.00
N LEU A 10 -12.39 5.27 1.83
CA LEU A 10 -11.74 4.75 0.63
C LEU A 10 -11.85 3.22 0.55
N ALA A 11 -11.62 2.51 1.66
CA ALA A 11 -11.68 1.06 1.68
C ALA A 11 -13.08 0.54 1.35
N ALA A 12 -14.13 1.14 1.94
CA ALA A 12 -15.52 0.76 1.64
C ALA A 12 -15.86 1.03 0.18
N ALA A 13 -15.47 2.18 -0.39
CA ALA A 13 -15.75 2.51 -1.78
C ALA A 13 -15.09 1.52 -2.77
N VAL A 14 -13.86 1.08 -2.48
CA VAL A 14 -13.19 0.03 -3.28
C VAL A 14 -13.92 -1.31 -3.16
N ALA A 15 -14.32 -1.68 -1.94
CA ALA A 15 -15.04 -2.92 -1.68
C ALA A 15 -16.42 -2.97 -2.36
N GLU A 16 -17.16 -1.84 -2.41
CA GLU A 16 -18.43 -1.72 -3.14
C GLU A 16 -18.28 -1.89 -4.66
N CYS A 17 -17.09 -1.60 -5.21
CA CYS A 17 -16.77 -1.84 -6.61
C CYS A 17 -16.28 -3.28 -6.89
N GLY A 18 -16.37 -4.20 -5.92
CA GLY A 18 -15.94 -5.60 -6.07
C GLY A 18 -14.45 -5.83 -5.85
N GLY A 19 -13.70 -4.83 -5.44
CA GLY A 19 -12.30 -4.96 -5.05
C GLY A 19 -12.13 -5.35 -3.58
N ILE A 20 -10.88 -5.48 -3.13
CA ILE A 20 -10.54 -5.64 -1.72
C ILE A 20 -10.09 -4.27 -1.19
N GLY A 21 -10.96 -3.62 -0.40
CA GLY A 21 -10.66 -2.33 0.20
C GLY A 21 -9.74 -2.49 1.40
N THR A 22 -8.56 -1.86 1.40
CA THR A 22 -7.55 -2.08 2.44
C THR A 22 -7.29 -0.83 3.27
N ILE A 23 -7.58 -0.88 4.57
CA ILE A 23 -7.28 0.17 5.55
C ILE A 23 -5.81 0.10 5.95
N GLY A 24 -5.15 1.26 6.09
CA GLY A 24 -3.79 1.36 6.61
C GLY A 24 -3.75 1.31 8.14
N GLY A 25 -3.47 0.15 8.73
CA GLY A 25 -3.57 -0.07 10.18
C GLY A 25 -2.32 0.27 11.01
N SER A 26 -1.22 0.66 10.38
CA SER A 26 0.04 0.92 11.10
C SER A 26 0.15 2.37 11.55
N GLY A 27 0.56 2.59 12.80
CA GLY A 27 0.91 3.92 13.31
C GLY A 27 -0.28 4.76 13.78
N ILE A 28 -1.47 4.17 13.90
CA ILE A 28 -2.67 4.77 14.51
C ILE A 28 -3.02 4.03 15.79
N PRO A 29 -3.73 4.67 16.76
CA PRO A 29 -4.23 3.99 17.96
C PRO A 29 -5.13 2.81 17.62
N ILE A 30 -5.07 1.74 18.42
CA ILE A 30 -5.81 0.51 18.15
C ILE A 30 -7.32 0.73 18.19
N ASP A 31 -7.81 1.51 19.13
CA ASP A 31 -9.22 1.87 19.25
C ASP A 31 -9.75 2.67 18.06
N GLU A 32 -8.95 3.61 17.54
CA GLU A 32 -9.25 4.34 16.30
C GLU A 32 -9.31 3.38 15.09
N LEU A 33 -8.33 2.46 14.97
CA LEU A 33 -8.34 1.45 13.92
C LEU A 33 -9.58 0.56 13.97
N GLN A 34 -9.93 0.07 15.15
CA GLN A 34 -11.12 -0.77 15.34
C GLN A 34 -12.41 -0.05 14.95
N GLU A 35 -12.55 1.23 15.31
CA GLU A 35 -13.73 2.00 14.91
C GLU A 35 -13.74 2.23 13.38
N ASP A 36 -12.59 2.50 12.78
CA ASP A 36 -12.49 2.68 11.33
C ASP A 36 -12.84 1.40 10.56
N ILE A 37 -12.41 0.22 11.06
CA ILE A 37 -12.82 -1.08 10.51
C ILE A 37 -14.33 -1.27 10.62
N ARG A 38 -14.91 -1.07 11.81
CA ARG A 38 -16.35 -1.21 12.00
C ARG A 38 -17.15 -0.22 11.14
N LYS A 39 -16.65 0.99 10.95
CA LYS A 39 -17.25 1.98 10.06
C LYS A 39 -17.23 1.49 8.61
N ALA A 40 -16.10 1.00 8.11
CA ALA A 40 -16.01 0.42 6.76
C ALA A 40 -17.02 -0.75 6.60
N LYS A 41 -17.08 -1.67 7.55
CA LYS A 41 -17.99 -2.83 7.54
C LYS A 41 -19.48 -2.43 7.57
N ARG A 42 -19.83 -1.26 8.12
CA ARG A 42 -21.20 -0.70 8.02
C ARG A 42 -21.51 -0.08 6.66
N MET A 43 -20.46 0.41 5.95
CA MET A 43 -20.59 1.10 4.66
C MET A 43 -20.64 0.15 3.47
N THR A 44 -20.14 -1.09 3.62
CA THR A 44 -20.05 -2.05 2.51
C THR A 44 -20.34 -3.48 2.96
N ARG A 45 -20.81 -4.30 2.02
CA ARG A 45 -20.85 -5.76 2.15
C ARG A 45 -19.67 -6.45 1.46
N GLY A 46 -18.81 -5.70 0.80
CA GLY A 46 -17.62 -6.20 0.15
C GLY A 46 -16.50 -6.51 1.14
N ILE A 47 -15.34 -6.92 0.61
CA ILE A 47 -14.20 -7.38 1.40
C ILE A 47 -13.39 -6.17 1.90
N VAL A 48 -13.25 -6.07 3.23
CA VAL A 48 -12.43 -5.05 3.89
C VAL A 48 -11.21 -5.72 4.53
N ALA A 49 -10.04 -5.32 4.09
CA ALA A 49 -8.75 -5.76 4.63
C ALA A 49 -8.08 -4.68 5.48
N VAL A 50 -7.13 -5.07 6.33
CA VAL A 50 -6.24 -4.16 7.05
C VAL A 50 -4.78 -4.51 6.74
N ASN A 51 -3.99 -3.51 6.37
CA ASN A 51 -2.55 -3.66 6.20
C ASN A 51 -1.81 -3.29 7.48
N VAL A 52 -1.02 -4.22 8.04
CA VAL A 52 -0.22 -4.02 9.24
C VAL A 52 1.25 -4.30 8.95
N MET A 53 2.11 -3.31 9.17
CA MET A 53 3.57 -3.45 9.02
C MET A 53 4.17 -4.27 10.16
N PHE A 54 4.95 -5.29 9.86
CA PHE A 54 5.67 -6.08 10.87
C PHE A 54 6.64 -5.24 11.72
N ALA A 55 7.15 -4.14 11.18
CA ALA A 55 8.11 -3.27 11.85
C ALA A 55 7.57 -2.52 13.08
N ILE A 56 6.24 -2.41 13.27
CA ILE A 56 5.67 -1.75 14.45
C ILE A 56 5.76 -2.65 15.70
N LYS A 57 5.93 -2.04 16.88
CA LYS A 57 6.01 -2.79 18.16
C LYS A 57 4.74 -3.59 18.45
N GLN A 58 3.58 -2.97 18.26
CA GLN A 58 2.27 -3.55 18.54
C GLN A 58 1.72 -4.41 17.38
N PHE A 59 2.59 -4.95 16.51
CA PHE A 59 2.17 -5.70 15.32
C PHE A 59 1.11 -6.75 15.62
N MET A 60 1.37 -7.67 16.55
CA MET A 60 0.47 -8.78 16.83
C MET A 60 -0.79 -8.34 17.58
N GLU A 61 -0.69 -7.31 18.42
CA GLU A 61 -1.81 -6.69 19.08
C GLU A 61 -2.74 -6.00 18.07
N THR A 62 -2.18 -5.24 17.14
CA THR A 62 -2.93 -4.60 16.04
C THR A 62 -3.62 -5.64 15.15
N VAL A 63 -2.95 -6.75 14.80
CA VAL A 63 -3.56 -7.84 14.01
C VAL A 63 -4.77 -8.43 14.74
N LYS A 64 -4.64 -8.80 16.02
CA LYS A 64 -5.73 -9.37 16.82
C LYS A 64 -6.89 -8.37 16.97
N ALA A 65 -6.59 -7.12 17.28
CA ALA A 65 -7.60 -6.07 17.40
C ALA A 65 -8.36 -5.81 16.09
N SER A 66 -7.69 -5.95 14.94
CA SER A 66 -8.33 -5.87 13.62
C SER A 66 -9.29 -7.04 13.39
N ILE A 67 -8.88 -8.25 13.77
CA ILE A 67 -9.74 -9.46 13.71
C ILE A 67 -10.96 -9.29 14.61
N ASP A 68 -10.78 -8.84 15.84
CA ASP A 68 -11.86 -8.59 16.80
C ASP A 68 -12.84 -7.51 16.32
N ALA A 69 -12.38 -6.57 15.50
CA ALA A 69 -13.22 -5.56 14.86
C ALA A 69 -14.01 -6.06 13.64
N GLY A 70 -13.77 -7.31 13.19
CA GLY A 70 -14.52 -7.96 12.10
C GLY A 70 -13.94 -7.71 10.71
N VAL A 71 -12.62 -7.52 10.58
CA VAL A 71 -11.95 -7.44 9.28
C VAL A 71 -12.04 -8.78 8.54
N ASP A 72 -12.16 -8.73 7.21
CA ASP A 72 -12.26 -9.95 6.39
C ASP A 72 -10.89 -10.54 6.02
N MET A 73 -9.81 -9.75 6.12
CA MET A 73 -8.47 -10.17 5.67
C MET A 73 -7.39 -9.30 6.31
N ILE A 74 -6.25 -9.88 6.62
CA ILE A 74 -5.05 -9.15 7.06
C ILE A 74 -3.97 -9.20 5.98
N VAL A 75 -3.41 -8.02 5.65
CA VAL A 75 -2.24 -7.88 4.75
C VAL A 75 -1.03 -7.50 5.58
N THR A 76 0.09 -8.22 5.45
CA THR A 76 1.31 -7.95 6.22
C THR A 76 2.51 -7.68 5.31
N GLY A 77 3.35 -6.74 5.70
CA GLY A 77 4.57 -6.37 4.96
C GLY A 77 5.63 -5.73 5.86
N ALA A 78 6.71 -5.25 5.26
CA ALA A 78 7.85 -4.65 5.95
C ALA A 78 8.44 -5.57 7.05
N GLY A 79 8.70 -6.82 6.68
CA GLY A 79 9.19 -7.89 7.52
C GLY A 79 8.32 -9.15 7.45
N PHE A 80 8.65 -10.15 8.26
CA PHE A 80 8.01 -11.46 8.21
C PHE A 80 7.73 -12.01 9.62
N SER A 81 6.52 -12.53 9.83
CA SER A 81 6.12 -13.22 11.06
C SER A 81 5.46 -14.55 10.70
N ARG A 82 5.92 -15.65 11.29
CA ARG A 82 5.23 -16.95 11.15
C ARG A 82 3.98 -17.05 12.01
N ASP A 83 3.98 -16.38 13.16
CA ASP A 83 2.89 -16.48 14.13
C ASP A 83 1.59 -15.86 13.61
N VAL A 84 1.67 -14.90 12.67
CA VAL A 84 0.48 -14.26 12.10
C VAL A 84 -0.37 -15.24 11.30
N PHE A 85 0.26 -16.18 10.58
CA PHE A 85 -0.47 -17.21 9.81
C PHE A 85 -1.24 -18.16 10.71
N LYS A 86 -0.65 -18.50 11.88
CA LYS A 86 -1.35 -19.30 12.90
C LYS A 86 -2.55 -18.53 13.45
N VAL A 87 -2.38 -17.25 13.77
CA VAL A 87 -3.48 -16.41 14.27
C VAL A 87 -4.60 -16.30 13.24
N GLY A 88 -4.28 -16.07 11.95
CA GLY A 88 -5.27 -16.06 10.87
C GLY A 88 -6.06 -17.35 10.81
N LYS A 89 -5.38 -18.50 10.82
CA LYS A 89 -6.01 -19.82 10.81
C LYS A 89 -6.90 -20.09 12.04
N ASP A 90 -6.43 -19.70 13.22
CA ASP A 90 -7.17 -19.90 14.48
C ASP A 90 -8.49 -19.08 14.52
N HIS A 91 -8.59 -18.01 13.72
CA HIS A 91 -9.76 -17.11 13.65
C HIS A 91 -10.50 -17.15 12.30
N ASP A 92 -10.10 -18.02 11.38
CA ASP A 92 -10.65 -18.11 10.01
C ASP A 92 -10.57 -16.78 9.25
N VAL A 93 -9.47 -16.04 9.41
CA VAL A 93 -9.18 -14.78 8.71
C VAL A 93 -7.96 -14.95 7.80
N PRO A 94 -8.11 -14.81 6.48
CA PRO A 94 -7.02 -14.94 5.51
C PRO A 94 -5.88 -13.96 5.78
N ILE A 95 -4.64 -14.47 5.64
CA ILE A 95 -3.41 -13.68 5.78
C ILE A 95 -2.70 -13.57 4.44
N VAL A 96 -2.57 -12.34 3.94
CA VAL A 96 -1.84 -12.00 2.72
C VAL A 96 -0.46 -11.47 3.09
N SER A 97 0.59 -12.00 2.47
CA SER A 97 1.96 -11.56 2.74
C SER A 97 2.51 -10.74 1.58
N ILE A 98 3.00 -9.53 1.87
CA ILE A 98 3.76 -8.72 0.91
C ILE A 98 5.21 -9.19 0.93
N VAL A 99 5.76 -9.51 -0.23
CA VAL A 99 7.13 -10.00 -0.41
C VAL A 99 7.84 -9.24 -1.52
N SER A 100 9.17 -9.20 -1.43
CA SER A 100 10.04 -8.48 -2.38
C SER A 100 11.16 -9.38 -2.95
N SER A 101 11.05 -10.70 -2.76
CA SER A 101 11.98 -11.68 -3.36
C SER A 101 11.34 -13.06 -3.52
N PRO A 102 11.88 -13.90 -4.42
CA PRO A 102 11.45 -15.29 -4.58
C PRO A 102 11.58 -16.13 -3.28
N GLU A 103 12.62 -15.88 -2.48
CA GLU A 103 12.88 -16.60 -1.23
C GLU A 103 11.77 -16.32 -0.22
N PHE A 104 11.40 -15.05 -0.05
CA PHE A 104 10.30 -14.65 0.84
C PHE A 104 8.95 -15.11 0.30
N GLY A 105 8.73 -15.12 -1.03
CA GLY A 105 7.53 -15.69 -1.64
C GLY A 105 7.36 -17.17 -1.30
N LYS A 106 8.40 -17.96 -1.50
CA LYS A 106 8.41 -19.40 -1.15
C LYS A 106 8.25 -19.64 0.36
N LEU A 107 8.84 -18.78 1.19
CA LEU A 107 8.71 -18.87 2.64
C LEU A 107 7.27 -18.56 3.08
N ALA A 108 6.65 -17.51 2.55
CA ALA A 108 5.28 -17.13 2.86
C ALA A 108 4.27 -18.23 2.48
N GLU A 109 4.37 -18.78 1.26
CA GLU A 109 3.52 -19.91 0.81
C GLU A 109 3.66 -21.13 1.75
N ARG A 110 4.90 -21.50 2.12
CA ARG A 110 5.15 -22.62 3.04
C ARG A 110 4.67 -22.36 4.46
N SER A 111 4.60 -21.10 4.88
CA SER A 111 4.14 -20.71 6.21
C SER A 111 2.63 -20.59 6.32
N GLY A 112 1.90 -20.75 5.21
CA GLY A 112 0.44 -20.74 5.18
C GLY A 112 -0.19 -19.40 4.82
N ALA A 113 0.51 -18.58 4.03
CA ALA A 113 -0.12 -17.39 3.41
C ALA A 113 -1.25 -17.82 2.47
N ASP A 114 -2.40 -17.15 2.54
CA ASP A 114 -3.57 -17.41 1.70
C ASP A 114 -3.44 -16.74 0.32
N ALA A 115 -2.68 -15.65 0.24
CA ALA A 115 -2.24 -15.01 -1.01
C ALA A 115 -0.91 -14.29 -0.78
N ILE A 116 -0.22 -13.95 -1.86
CA ILE A 116 1.07 -13.26 -1.80
C ILE A 116 1.03 -12.04 -2.73
N VAL A 117 1.44 -10.89 -2.23
CA VAL A 117 1.66 -9.67 -3.01
C VAL A 117 3.16 -9.52 -3.29
N VAL A 118 3.53 -9.46 -4.56
CA VAL A 118 4.90 -9.14 -4.98
C VAL A 118 5.00 -7.63 -5.12
N GLU A 119 5.68 -6.99 -4.18
CA GLU A 119 5.90 -5.55 -4.20
C GLU A 119 7.31 -5.23 -4.71
N ALA A 120 7.38 -4.46 -5.79
CA ALA A 120 8.60 -4.11 -6.49
C ALA A 120 9.05 -2.66 -6.25
N LYS A 121 10.17 -2.28 -6.86
CA LYS A 121 10.80 -0.96 -6.62
C LYS A 121 9.92 0.22 -6.98
N GLU A 122 8.96 0.06 -7.90
CA GLU A 122 8.06 1.15 -8.32
C GLU A 122 6.96 1.47 -7.30
N ALA A 123 6.87 0.71 -6.21
CA ALA A 123 5.92 0.97 -5.14
C ALA A 123 6.20 2.28 -4.40
N GLY A 124 5.20 2.80 -3.73
CA GLY A 124 5.31 3.93 -2.82
C GLY A 124 5.53 3.50 -1.38
N GLY A 125 6.11 4.38 -0.57
CA GLY A 125 6.46 4.06 0.81
C GLY A 125 7.71 3.20 0.90
N HIS A 126 7.76 2.30 1.90
CA HIS A 126 8.94 1.51 2.20
C HIS A 126 9.17 0.42 1.15
N LEU A 127 10.38 0.33 0.64
CA LEU A 127 10.77 -0.61 -0.42
C LEU A 127 11.61 -1.75 0.16
N GLY A 128 11.22 -2.98 -0.16
CA GLY A 128 11.97 -4.19 0.18
C GLY A 128 12.95 -4.65 -0.90
N THR A 129 12.97 -3.98 -2.06
CA THR A 129 13.80 -4.33 -3.22
C THR A 129 14.05 -3.11 -4.11
N ASP A 130 15.11 -3.15 -4.90
CA ASP A 130 15.43 -2.21 -5.97
C ASP A 130 15.08 -2.77 -7.37
N ARG A 131 14.43 -3.94 -7.42
CA ARG A 131 14.11 -4.65 -8.67
C ARG A 131 12.79 -4.21 -9.29
N PRO A 132 12.73 -4.02 -10.62
CA PRO A 132 11.50 -3.72 -11.33
C PRO A 132 10.45 -4.83 -11.21
N LEU A 133 9.16 -4.46 -11.19
CA LEU A 133 8.05 -5.42 -11.10
C LEU A 133 8.08 -6.47 -12.21
N ARG A 134 8.36 -6.02 -13.44
CA ARG A 134 8.38 -6.88 -14.63
C ARG A 134 9.51 -7.91 -14.64
N ASP A 135 10.56 -7.67 -13.84
CA ASP A 135 11.68 -8.61 -13.67
C ASP A 135 11.46 -9.52 -12.45
N LEU A 136 11.01 -8.94 -11.34
CA LEU A 136 10.83 -9.64 -10.07
C LEU A 136 9.64 -10.62 -10.09
N PHE A 137 8.50 -10.18 -10.63
CA PHE A 137 7.26 -10.95 -10.57
C PHE A 137 7.36 -12.34 -11.21
N PRO A 138 7.93 -12.51 -12.44
CA PRO A 138 8.09 -13.82 -13.06
C PRO A 138 8.97 -14.78 -12.25
N GLU A 139 9.96 -14.26 -11.52
CA GLU A 139 10.82 -15.11 -10.68
C GLU A 139 10.08 -15.60 -9.44
N VAL A 140 9.29 -14.74 -8.79
CA VAL A 140 8.43 -15.15 -7.69
C VAL A 140 7.38 -16.13 -8.17
N ARG A 141 6.76 -15.90 -9.36
CA ARG A 141 5.79 -16.83 -9.97
C ARG A 141 6.36 -18.22 -10.23
N LYS A 142 7.68 -18.33 -10.50
CA LYS A 142 8.34 -19.64 -10.66
C LYS A 142 8.36 -20.47 -9.39
N VAL A 143 8.35 -19.86 -8.21
CA VAL A 143 8.51 -20.54 -6.91
C VAL A 143 7.23 -20.57 -6.07
N VAL A 144 6.28 -19.66 -6.30
CA VAL A 144 4.95 -19.63 -5.69
C VAL A 144 3.95 -20.27 -6.64
N LYS A 145 3.28 -21.35 -6.22
CA LYS A 145 2.42 -22.19 -7.09
C LYS A 145 1.03 -22.48 -6.54
N LYS A 146 0.86 -22.37 -5.23
CA LYS A 146 -0.34 -22.91 -4.56
C LYS A 146 -1.36 -21.84 -4.18
N VAL A 147 -0.91 -20.58 -4.09
CA VAL A 147 -1.74 -19.45 -3.65
C VAL A 147 -1.79 -18.37 -4.71
N PRO A 148 -2.83 -17.53 -4.74
CA PRO A 148 -2.87 -16.36 -5.61
C PRO A 148 -1.64 -15.46 -5.46
N LEU A 149 -1.12 -14.96 -6.58
CA LEU A 149 0.03 -14.07 -6.65
C LEU A 149 -0.38 -12.74 -7.26
N ILE A 150 -0.27 -11.68 -6.48
CA ILE A 150 -0.75 -10.33 -6.78
C ILE A 150 0.43 -9.44 -7.12
N ALA A 151 0.33 -8.66 -8.19
CA ALA A 151 1.38 -7.72 -8.60
C ALA A 151 1.17 -6.33 -7.98
N ALA A 152 2.24 -5.74 -7.41
CA ALA A 152 2.21 -4.42 -6.79
C ALA A 152 3.44 -3.57 -7.15
N GLY A 153 3.21 -2.30 -7.43
CA GLY A 153 4.23 -1.31 -7.75
C GLY A 153 4.10 -0.76 -9.17
N GLY A 154 3.91 0.55 -9.26
CA GLY A 154 3.93 1.30 -10.51
C GLY A 154 2.70 1.17 -11.41
N ILE A 155 1.73 0.32 -11.10
CA ILE A 155 0.50 0.12 -11.88
C ILE A 155 -0.43 1.32 -11.68
N THR A 156 -0.82 1.99 -12.77
CA THR A 156 -1.63 3.21 -12.74
C THR A 156 -2.87 3.19 -13.64
N ASP A 157 -2.95 2.23 -14.58
CA ASP A 157 -4.04 2.11 -15.55
C ASP A 157 -4.42 0.64 -15.83
N GLY A 158 -5.51 0.43 -16.57
CA GLY A 158 -6.00 -0.91 -16.91
C GLY A 158 -5.14 -1.66 -17.92
N TYR A 159 -4.38 -0.95 -18.74
CA TYR A 159 -3.45 -1.59 -19.69
C TYR A 159 -2.32 -2.30 -18.94
N GLU A 160 -1.80 -1.68 -17.87
CA GLU A 160 -0.79 -2.29 -17.00
C GLU A 160 -1.37 -3.45 -16.19
N ILE A 161 -2.66 -3.39 -15.78
CA ILE A 161 -3.37 -4.52 -15.18
C ILE A 161 -3.41 -5.70 -16.16
N ALA A 162 -3.86 -5.47 -17.39
CA ALA A 162 -3.92 -6.50 -18.43
C ALA A 162 -2.53 -7.09 -18.75
N GLU A 163 -1.50 -6.26 -18.79
CA GLU A 163 -0.13 -6.75 -18.99
C GLU A 163 0.30 -7.69 -17.86
N MET A 164 0.08 -7.30 -16.59
CA MET A 164 0.49 -8.13 -15.45
C MET A 164 -0.28 -9.44 -15.40
N MET A 165 -1.58 -9.42 -15.65
CA MET A 165 -2.41 -10.62 -15.63
C MET A 165 -2.16 -11.51 -16.85
N GLY A 166 -2.18 -10.95 -18.05
CA GLY A 166 -2.09 -11.73 -19.30
C GLY A 166 -0.69 -12.19 -19.64
N LYS A 167 0.32 -11.31 -19.51
CA LYS A 167 1.70 -11.62 -19.92
C LYS A 167 2.52 -12.26 -18.79
N TYR A 168 2.35 -11.75 -17.55
CA TYR A 168 3.16 -12.20 -16.41
C TYR A 168 2.44 -13.22 -15.52
N GLY A 169 1.15 -13.48 -15.74
CA GLY A 169 0.38 -14.49 -15.01
C GLY A 169 0.09 -14.09 -13.57
N ALA A 170 -0.13 -12.80 -13.32
CA ALA A 170 -0.64 -12.34 -12.03
C ALA A 170 -2.12 -12.75 -11.87
N ASP A 171 -2.49 -13.18 -10.68
CA ASP A 171 -3.88 -13.50 -10.34
C ASP A 171 -4.69 -12.23 -9.99
N GLY A 172 -4.03 -11.10 -9.83
CA GLY A 172 -4.60 -9.78 -9.58
C GLY A 172 -3.53 -8.72 -9.40
N VAL A 173 -3.96 -7.47 -9.09
CA VAL A 173 -3.05 -6.35 -8.85
C VAL A 173 -3.40 -5.61 -7.55
N GLN A 174 -2.40 -5.04 -6.90
CA GLN A 174 -2.57 -4.13 -5.78
C GLN A 174 -2.12 -2.73 -6.20
N MET A 175 -3.00 -1.76 -6.04
CA MET A 175 -2.77 -0.36 -6.39
C MET A 175 -3.01 0.54 -5.17
N ALA A 176 -2.12 1.49 -4.93
CA ALA A 176 -2.26 2.45 -3.84
C ALA A 176 -2.28 3.90 -4.35
N THR A 177 -1.19 4.35 -4.96
CA THR A 177 -0.98 5.74 -5.38
C THR A 177 -2.13 6.26 -6.26
N ARG A 178 -2.65 5.44 -7.19
CA ARG A 178 -3.77 5.82 -8.06
C ARG A 178 -5.05 6.10 -7.26
N PHE A 179 -5.31 5.33 -6.21
CA PHE A 179 -6.51 5.47 -5.37
C PHE A 179 -6.42 6.62 -4.35
N VAL A 180 -5.23 7.14 -4.04
CA VAL A 180 -5.09 8.39 -3.28
C VAL A 180 -5.77 9.55 -4.01
N LEU A 181 -5.67 9.58 -5.34
CA LEU A 181 -6.33 10.58 -6.19
C LEU A 181 -7.75 10.13 -6.56
N THR A 182 -8.58 9.91 -5.53
CA THR A 182 -10.03 9.71 -5.66
C THR A 182 -10.81 10.62 -4.71
N LYS A 183 -12.09 10.82 -4.98
CA LYS A 183 -12.97 11.66 -4.15
C LYS A 183 -13.11 11.08 -2.74
N GLU A 184 -13.15 9.76 -2.60
CA GLU A 184 -13.37 9.03 -1.35
C GLU A 184 -12.12 8.87 -0.47
N CYS A 185 -10.94 9.25 -0.95
CA CYS A 185 -9.74 9.35 -0.11
C CYS A 185 -9.82 10.61 0.76
N ASP A 186 -9.79 10.43 2.09
CA ASP A 186 -10.03 11.50 3.07
C ASP A 186 -8.82 12.40 3.36
N VAL A 187 -7.70 12.24 2.65
CA VAL A 187 -6.55 13.13 2.79
C VAL A 187 -6.90 14.55 2.38
N SER A 188 -6.17 15.53 2.91
CA SER A 188 -6.36 16.95 2.58
C SER A 188 -6.23 17.22 1.08
N ASP A 189 -6.88 18.30 0.62
CA ASP A 189 -6.74 18.75 -0.77
C ASP A 189 -5.29 19.10 -1.12
N ALA A 190 -4.53 19.70 -0.18
CA ALA A 190 -3.11 19.99 -0.37
C ALA A 190 -2.31 18.71 -0.68
N PHE A 191 -2.61 17.59 0.01
CA PHE A 191 -1.97 16.30 -0.26
C PHE A 191 -2.31 15.80 -1.67
N LYS A 192 -3.59 15.84 -2.10
CA LYS A 192 -4.01 15.47 -3.46
C LYS A 192 -3.34 16.35 -4.52
N GLN A 193 -3.26 17.66 -4.28
CA GLN A 193 -2.60 18.60 -5.20
C GLN A 193 -1.11 18.30 -5.34
N THR A 194 -0.42 17.90 -4.28
CA THR A 194 0.98 17.47 -4.34
C THR A 194 1.17 16.28 -5.30
N TYR A 195 0.27 15.31 -5.28
CA TYR A 195 0.29 14.18 -6.22
C TYR A 195 0.00 14.61 -7.66
N LEU A 196 -1.02 15.47 -7.88
CA LEU A 196 -1.43 15.93 -9.23
C LEU A 196 -0.34 16.73 -9.93
N HIS A 197 0.43 17.51 -9.17
CA HIS A 197 1.49 18.38 -9.69
C HIS A 197 2.87 17.70 -9.71
N ALA A 198 2.98 16.50 -9.14
CA ALA A 198 4.24 15.78 -9.12
C ALA A 198 4.76 15.55 -10.54
N ARG A 199 6.06 15.78 -10.72
CA ARG A 199 6.82 15.46 -11.92
C ARG A 199 7.72 14.27 -11.65
N LYS A 200 8.24 13.65 -12.67
CA LYS A 200 9.09 12.46 -12.56
C LYS A 200 10.35 12.74 -11.72
N GLU A 201 10.95 13.89 -11.89
CA GLU A 201 12.14 14.37 -11.18
C GLU A 201 11.91 14.71 -9.71
N ASP A 202 10.65 14.90 -9.30
CA ASP A 202 10.29 15.17 -7.90
C ASP A 202 10.24 13.87 -7.05
N ILE A 203 10.31 12.69 -7.69
CA ILE A 203 10.22 11.41 -6.99
C ILE A 203 11.60 10.98 -6.51
N VAL A 204 11.75 10.88 -5.19
CA VAL A 204 13.04 10.60 -4.53
C VAL A 204 12.96 9.42 -3.58
N LEU A 205 14.11 8.83 -3.25
CA LEU A 205 14.25 7.86 -2.17
C LEU A 205 14.78 8.57 -0.92
N VAL A 206 14.26 8.21 0.23
CA VAL A 206 14.68 8.71 1.55
C VAL A 206 14.99 7.56 2.48
N ASP A 207 16.08 7.66 3.24
CA ASP A 207 16.41 6.69 4.28
C ASP A 207 15.43 6.84 5.45
N SER A 208 14.51 5.90 5.54
CA SER A 208 13.47 5.95 6.55
C SER A 208 13.94 5.43 7.91
N PRO A 209 13.44 5.99 9.02
CA PRO A 209 13.70 5.50 10.38
C PRO A 209 13.36 4.02 10.60
N VAL A 210 12.58 3.41 9.72
CA VAL A 210 12.22 1.98 9.73
C VAL A 210 13.41 1.08 9.33
N GLY A 211 14.46 1.66 8.71
CA GLY A 211 15.61 0.91 8.19
C GLY A 211 15.41 0.35 6.78
N LEU A 212 14.41 0.85 6.06
CA LEU A 212 14.16 0.58 4.64
C LEU A 212 14.14 1.91 3.87
N PRO A 213 14.59 1.95 2.60
CA PRO A 213 14.38 3.14 1.78
C PRO A 213 12.88 3.38 1.58
N GLY A 214 12.47 4.64 1.58
CA GLY A 214 11.10 5.07 1.31
C GLY A 214 11.03 5.89 0.04
N ARG A 215 10.00 5.70 -0.80
CA ARG A 215 9.78 6.53 -1.98
C ARG A 215 8.77 7.62 -1.69
N ALA A 216 9.16 8.87 -1.97
CA ALA A 216 8.37 10.05 -1.64
C ALA A 216 8.44 11.13 -2.74
N ILE A 217 7.54 12.08 -2.68
CA ILE A 217 7.60 13.32 -3.45
C ILE A 217 8.48 14.31 -2.69
N ARG A 218 9.45 14.91 -3.38
CA ARG A 218 10.39 15.89 -2.84
C ARG A 218 9.66 17.15 -2.40
N ASN A 219 10.03 17.66 -1.22
CA ASN A 219 9.47 18.87 -0.62
C ASN A 219 10.51 19.52 0.29
N ARG A 220 10.15 20.64 0.95
CA ARG A 220 11.05 21.38 1.83
C ARG A 220 11.61 20.55 3.00
N PHE A 221 10.81 19.66 3.59
CA PHE A 221 11.29 18.74 4.63
C PHE A 221 12.43 17.85 4.11
N LEU A 222 12.25 17.20 2.95
CA LEU A 222 13.26 16.32 2.36
C LEU A 222 14.50 17.09 1.89
N ASP A 223 14.34 18.33 1.40
CA ASP A 223 15.48 19.18 1.06
C ASP A 223 16.36 19.50 2.28
N ARG A 224 15.75 19.82 3.43
CA ARG A 224 16.48 19.99 4.68
C ARG A 224 17.14 18.70 5.16
N PHE A 225 16.40 17.58 5.09
CA PHE A 225 16.93 16.27 5.48
C PHE A 225 18.16 15.88 4.66
N PHE A 226 18.10 16.03 3.33
CA PHE A 226 19.21 15.69 2.43
C PHE A 226 20.42 16.64 2.58
N SER A 227 20.19 17.89 2.94
CA SER A 227 21.29 18.85 3.22
C SER A 227 21.92 18.68 4.60
N GLY A 228 21.50 17.69 5.38
CA GLY A 228 21.98 17.47 6.76
C GLY A 228 21.47 18.50 7.77
N GLY A 229 20.39 19.21 7.43
CA GLY A 229 19.73 20.16 8.32
C GLY A 229 19.02 19.46 9.48
N ASP A 230 18.81 20.19 10.56
CA ASP A 230 18.09 19.69 11.73
C ASP A 230 16.59 19.55 11.41
N VAL A 231 16.11 18.31 11.42
CA VAL A 231 14.71 17.94 11.13
C VAL A 231 14.03 17.20 12.29
N TYR A 232 14.78 16.92 13.38
CA TYR A 232 14.28 16.18 14.52
C TYR A 232 15.06 16.53 15.81
N ASP A 233 14.33 16.69 16.91
CA ASP A 233 14.91 17.04 18.23
C ASP A 233 15.51 15.83 18.97
N GLY A 234 15.55 14.66 18.38
CA GLY A 234 16.09 13.44 18.96
C GLY A 234 15.18 12.75 20.00
N VAL A 235 14.01 13.34 20.33
CA VAL A 235 13.11 12.83 21.39
C VAL A 235 12.00 11.97 20.78
N CYS A 236 12.08 10.66 20.99
CA CYS A 236 11.03 9.74 20.54
C CYS A 236 9.78 9.82 21.43
N ARG A 237 8.70 10.39 20.91
CA ARG A 237 7.40 10.53 21.59
C ARG A 237 6.41 9.39 21.29
N ARG A 238 6.63 8.64 20.21
CA ARG A 238 5.69 7.61 19.74
C ARG A 238 6.05 6.19 20.19
N GLY A 239 7.33 5.85 20.28
CA GLY A 239 7.76 4.49 20.64
C GLY A 239 7.21 3.39 19.72
N CYS A 240 6.85 3.72 18.48
CA CYS A 240 6.01 2.91 17.60
C CYS A 240 6.73 1.76 16.89
N LEU A 241 8.05 1.87 16.64
CA LEU A 241 8.83 0.90 15.86
C LEU A 241 9.63 -0.06 16.75
N LYS A 242 9.79 -1.32 16.33
CA LYS A 242 10.70 -2.29 16.95
C LYS A 242 12.15 -1.83 16.90
N LYS A 243 12.55 -1.25 15.76
CA LYS A 243 13.84 -0.60 15.53
C LYS A 243 13.59 0.73 14.85
N CYS A 244 14.25 1.79 15.31
CA CYS A 244 14.12 3.14 14.77
C CYS A 244 15.51 3.81 14.74
N SER A 245 15.90 4.41 13.61
CA SER A 245 17.15 5.14 13.52
C SER A 245 17.11 6.50 14.22
N HIS A 246 15.90 7.00 14.55
CA HIS A 246 15.67 8.33 15.10
C HIS A 246 16.15 9.50 14.23
N SER A 247 16.31 9.29 12.92
CA SER A 247 16.67 10.37 11.99
C SER A 247 15.56 11.42 11.83
N PHE A 248 14.30 10.99 11.98
CA PHE A 248 13.09 11.82 12.13
C PHE A 248 11.92 10.98 12.67
N CYS A 249 10.84 11.60 13.11
CA CYS A 249 9.62 10.84 13.49
C CYS A 249 8.76 10.58 12.27
N ILE A 250 8.78 9.34 11.77
CA ILE A 250 8.06 8.99 10.55
C ILE A 250 6.55 9.13 10.69
N ILE A 251 5.97 8.75 11.84
CA ILE A 251 4.52 8.84 12.07
C ILE A 251 4.07 10.30 12.06
N ASP A 252 4.78 11.20 12.76
CA ASP A 252 4.45 12.62 12.79
C ASP A 252 4.54 13.24 11.39
N ARG A 253 5.59 12.89 10.62
CA ARG A 253 5.76 13.40 9.24
C ARG A 253 4.66 12.91 8.29
N LEU A 254 4.20 11.67 8.44
CA LEU A 254 3.09 11.13 7.67
C LEU A 254 1.74 11.74 8.08
N ASP A 255 1.51 11.95 9.39
CA ASP A 255 0.32 12.63 9.92
C ASP A 255 0.25 14.09 9.43
N MET A 256 1.37 14.83 9.47
CA MET A 256 1.44 16.21 8.99
C MET A 256 1.05 16.30 7.52
N SER A 257 1.62 15.45 6.67
CA SER A 257 1.38 15.51 5.22
C SER A 257 -0.06 15.21 4.86
N GLN A 258 -0.66 14.14 5.42
CA GLN A 258 -2.05 13.80 5.11
C GLN A 258 -3.03 14.88 5.61
N GLY A 259 -2.71 15.56 6.72
CA GLY A 259 -3.48 16.66 7.28
C GLY A 259 -3.35 17.98 6.53
N GLY A 260 -2.41 18.10 5.56
CA GLY A 260 -2.25 19.27 4.70
C GLY A 260 -0.93 20.02 4.82
N ASP A 261 -0.11 19.76 5.83
CA ASP A 261 1.24 20.31 5.91
C ASP A 261 2.23 19.48 5.07
N VAL A 262 2.04 19.56 3.76
CA VAL A 262 2.79 18.75 2.78
C VAL A 262 4.24 19.18 2.64
N GLU A 263 4.58 20.40 3.03
CA GLU A 263 5.94 20.91 2.95
C GLU A 263 6.83 20.43 4.12
N GLU A 264 6.24 20.23 5.29
CA GLU A 264 6.94 19.72 6.48
C GLU A 264 6.69 18.23 6.72
N GLY A 265 5.68 17.67 6.08
CA GLY A 265 5.34 16.26 6.16
C GLY A 265 6.13 15.39 5.19
N LEU A 266 5.97 14.06 5.30
CA LEU A 266 6.51 13.08 4.37
C LEU A 266 5.40 12.58 3.45
N VAL A 267 5.50 12.88 2.16
CA VAL A 267 4.50 12.51 1.15
C VAL A 267 4.97 11.27 0.39
N PHE A 268 4.63 10.08 0.88
CA PHE A 268 4.95 8.83 0.19
C PHE A 268 4.15 8.68 -1.10
N SER A 269 4.78 8.27 -2.18
CA SER A 269 4.10 7.99 -3.46
C SER A 269 4.82 6.90 -4.26
N GLY A 270 4.12 6.23 -5.17
CA GLY A 270 4.73 5.35 -6.16
C GLY A 270 5.53 6.11 -7.22
N GLU A 271 6.42 5.40 -7.90
CA GLU A 271 7.30 5.97 -8.92
C GLU A 271 6.53 6.67 -10.07
N ASN A 272 5.34 6.14 -10.40
CA ASN A 272 4.54 6.59 -11.54
C ASN A 272 3.44 7.62 -11.16
N VAL A 273 3.48 8.24 -9.97
CA VAL A 273 2.48 9.22 -9.54
C VAL A 273 2.32 10.38 -10.55
N TRP A 274 3.39 10.80 -11.18
CA TRP A 274 3.44 11.88 -12.16
C TRP A 274 2.58 11.62 -13.42
N ARG A 275 2.17 10.37 -13.67
CA ARG A 275 1.26 9.98 -14.77
C ARG A 275 -0.22 10.23 -14.44
N ILE A 276 -0.57 10.40 -13.17
CA ILE A 276 -1.96 10.53 -12.71
C ILE A 276 -2.34 12.00 -12.71
N LYS A 277 -3.44 12.36 -13.43
CA LYS A 277 -3.80 13.77 -13.71
C LYS A 277 -5.25 14.13 -13.38
N ASP A 278 -5.98 13.24 -12.68
CA ASP A 278 -7.39 13.44 -12.34
C ASP A 278 -7.76 12.87 -10.97
N ILE A 279 -8.89 13.30 -10.43
CA ILE A 279 -9.48 12.84 -9.16
C ILE A 279 -10.93 12.39 -9.43
N PRO A 280 -11.14 11.20 -10.01
CA PRO A 280 -12.47 10.61 -10.18
C PRO A 280 -13.02 10.09 -8.86
N SER A 281 -14.28 9.65 -8.82
CA SER A 281 -14.73 8.72 -7.78
C SER A 281 -14.06 7.35 -7.94
N VAL A 282 -14.04 6.56 -6.86
CA VAL A 282 -13.54 5.16 -6.91
C VAL A 282 -14.29 4.36 -7.96
N LYS A 283 -15.61 4.53 -8.06
CA LYS A 283 -16.41 3.83 -9.07
C LYS A 283 -15.99 4.20 -10.49
N GLU A 284 -15.91 5.50 -10.81
CA GLU A 284 -15.45 5.97 -12.13
C GLU A 284 -14.05 5.46 -12.47
N LEU A 285 -13.17 5.38 -11.46
CA LEU A 285 -11.83 4.84 -11.64
C LEU A 285 -11.85 3.35 -11.94
N VAL A 286 -12.56 2.56 -11.12
CA VAL A 286 -12.62 1.10 -11.30
C VAL A 286 -13.28 0.74 -12.63
N ASP A 287 -14.38 1.39 -13.00
CA ASP A 287 -15.03 1.17 -14.30
C ASP A 287 -14.05 1.44 -15.47
N ARG A 288 -13.27 2.52 -15.40
CA ARG A 288 -12.23 2.84 -16.40
C ARG A 288 -11.14 1.79 -16.45
N LEU A 289 -10.59 1.39 -15.29
CA LEU A 289 -9.54 0.37 -15.21
C LEU A 289 -9.99 -0.97 -15.82
N VAL A 290 -11.25 -1.36 -15.58
CA VAL A 290 -11.84 -2.57 -16.16
C VAL A 290 -11.95 -2.44 -17.68
N VAL A 291 -12.53 -1.34 -18.18
CA VAL A 291 -12.69 -1.10 -19.63
C VAL A 291 -11.34 -1.08 -20.34
N GLU A 292 -10.34 -0.39 -19.77
CA GLU A 292 -8.98 -0.36 -20.33
C GLU A 292 -8.36 -1.77 -20.35
N ALA A 293 -8.48 -2.54 -19.26
CA ALA A 293 -7.94 -3.89 -19.20
C ALA A 293 -8.63 -4.84 -20.19
N GLU A 294 -9.95 -4.80 -20.27
CA GLU A 294 -10.72 -5.64 -21.19
C GLU A 294 -10.43 -5.31 -22.66
N SER A 295 -10.16 -4.03 -22.98
CA SER A 295 -9.84 -3.60 -24.36
C SER A 295 -8.60 -4.27 -24.94
N VAL A 296 -7.67 -4.72 -24.10
CA VAL A 296 -6.46 -5.45 -24.52
C VAL A 296 -6.79 -6.86 -25.03
N TYR A 297 -7.87 -7.46 -24.51
CA TYR A 297 -8.31 -8.81 -24.88
C TYR A 297 -9.44 -8.82 -25.92
N ALA A 298 -10.00 -7.65 -26.24
CA ALA A 298 -11.02 -7.54 -27.26
C ALA A 298 -10.45 -7.93 -28.63
N PRO A 299 -11.14 -8.75 -29.45
CA PRO A 299 -10.70 -9.02 -30.82
C PRO A 299 -10.65 -7.71 -31.61
N ALA A 300 -9.61 -7.56 -32.43
CA ALA A 300 -9.49 -6.40 -33.31
C ALA A 300 -10.81 -6.25 -34.14
N PRO A 301 -11.36 -5.03 -34.33
CA PRO A 301 -12.52 -4.85 -35.21
C PRO A 301 -12.21 -5.45 -36.57
N ALA A 302 -13.17 -6.24 -37.10
CA ALA A 302 -13.05 -6.82 -38.41
C ALA A 302 -12.76 -5.69 -39.43
N PRO A 303 -11.81 -5.88 -40.36
CA PRO A 303 -11.55 -4.89 -41.38
C PRO A 303 -12.82 -4.61 -42.18
N ALA A 304 -13.16 -3.33 -42.36
CA ALA A 304 -14.32 -2.84 -43.07
C ALA A 304 -14.28 -3.20 -44.57
#